data_21d73890967844da4a350defb1515a1f
#
_entry.id   21d73890967844da4a350defb1515a1f
#
_cell.length_a   1.000
_cell.length_b   1.000
_cell.length_c   1.000
_cell.angle_alpha   90.00
_cell.angle_beta   90.00
_cell.angle_gamma   90.00
#
_symmetry.space_group_name_H-M   'P 1'
#
loop_
_entity.id
_entity.type
_entity.pdbx_description
1 polymer ?
#
loop_
_entity_poly.entity_id
_entity_poly.type
_entity_poly.pdbx_seq_one_letter_code
_entity_poly.pdbx_strand_id
1 'polypeptide(L)'
;QMKELLSAYNQNSAKSLEDLLEFHYAFESIHPFQDGNGRVGRMILLKQCLDANITPVIIRDENKIKYYRYLSAAQNKHDYAPLIDFFESEQKWYQEKVIPMIFDYDELQ
;
A
#
# COMPACT_ATOMS: atom_id res chain seq x y z
N GLN A 1 19.53 6.40 -3.04
CA GLN A 1 18.17 6.65 -2.52
C GLN A 1 17.47 5.35 -2.14
N MET A 2 17.48 4.36 -3.02
CA MET A 2 16.83 3.08 -2.73
C MET A 2 17.51 2.35 -1.57
N LYS A 3 18.84 2.36 -1.54
CA LYS A 3 19.60 1.73 -0.47
C LYS A 3 19.28 2.35 0.89
N GLU A 4 19.21 3.66 0.94
CA GLU A 4 18.89 4.39 2.16
C GLU A 4 17.46 4.11 2.63
N LEU A 5 16.51 4.03 1.67
CA LEU A 5 15.12 3.72 1.95
C LEU A 5 15.00 2.32 2.56
N LEU A 6 15.65 1.32 1.95
CA LEU A 6 15.62 -0.05 2.45
C LEU A 6 16.26 -0.16 3.83
N SER A 7 17.37 0.55 4.04
CA SER A 7 18.05 0.55 5.34
C SER A 7 17.15 1.14 6.43
N ALA A 8 16.51 2.28 6.15
CA ALA A 8 15.60 2.91 7.10
C ALA A 8 14.41 2.02 7.42
N TYR A 9 13.84 1.37 6.41
CA TYR A 9 12.72 0.46 6.59
C TYR A 9 13.11 -0.73 7.46
N ASN A 10 14.28 -1.30 7.24
CA ASN A 10 14.71 -2.51 7.95
C ASN A 10 15.12 -2.26 9.40
N GLN A 11 15.35 -1.01 9.80
CA GLN A 11 15.73 -0.69 11.17
C GLN A 11 14.57 -0.90 12.16
N ASN A 12 13.35 -0.84 11.68
CA ASN A 12 12.19 -1.00 12.54
C ASN A 12 11.58 -2.40 12.30
N SER A 13 11.62 -3.25 13.31
CA SER A 13 11.09 -4.62 13.21
C SER A 13 9.57 -4.68 13.31
N ALA A 14 8.93 -3.71 13.99
CA ALA A 14 7.48 -3.64 14.12
C ALA A 14 6.94 -2.61 13.14
N LYS A 15 6.20 -3.08 12.12
CA LYS A 15 5.68 -2.21 11.06
C LYS A 15 4.21 -1.88 11.29
N SER A 16 3.88 -0.59 11.22
CA SER A 16 2.51 -0.10 11.22
C SER A 16 2.09 0.24 9.79
N LEU A 17 0.82 0.52 9.59
CA LEU A 17 0.34 0.96 8.27
C LEU A 17 1.06 2.24 7.84
N GLU A 18 1.28 3.17 8.77
CA GLU A 18 2.00 4.41 8.48
C GLU A 18 3.41 4.15 7.98
N ASP A 19 4.12 3.17 8.58
CA ASP A 19 5.46 2.79 8.13
C ASP A 19 5.44 2.30 6.69
N LEU A 20 4.44 1.48 6.35
CA LEU A 20 4.29 0.96 4.99
C LEU A 20 3.95 2.06 4.00
N LEU A 21 3.12 3.02 4.42
CA LEU A 21 2.77 4.17 3.58
C LEU A 21 3.96 5.05 3.30
N GLU A 22 4.79 5.30 4.31
CA GLU A 22 6.01 6.08 4.12
C GLU A 22 6.94 5.42 3.12
N PHE A 23 7.10 4.09 3.23
CA PHE A 23 7.91 3.35 2.28
C PHE A 23 7.31 3.44 0.87
N HIS A 24 6.01 3.20 0.74
CA HIS A 24 5.33 3.24 -0.55
C HIS A 24 5.48 4.60 -1.22
N TYR A 25 5.22 5.66 -0.47
CA TYR A 25 5.37 7.03 -0.95
C TYR A 25 6.80 7.31 -1.41
N ALA A 26 7.78 6.92 -0.60
CA ALA A 26 9.18 7.15 -0.93
C ALA A 26 9.62 6.33 -2.14
N PHE A 27 9.16 5.08 -2.25
CA PHE A 27 9.44 4.23 -3.40
C PHE A 27 8.92 4.86 -4.69
N GLU A 28 7.66 5.29 -4.69
CA GLU A 28 7.05 5.91 -5.87
C GLU A 28 7.75 7.22 -6.23
N SER A 29 8.26 7.96 -5.24
CA SER A 29 8.98 9.22 -5.48
C SER A 29 10.35 9.00 -6.11
N ILE A 30 11.01 7.89 -5.81
CA ILE A 30 12.33 7.57 -6.37
C ILE A 30 12.23 7.16 -7.83
N HIS A 31 11.12 6.52 -8.24
CA HIS A 31 10.92 6.02 -9.59
C HIS A 31 12.10 5.14 -10.06
N PRO A 32 12.36 4.01 -9.35
CA PRO A 32 13.57 3.22 -9.60
C PRO A 32 13.59 2.52 -10.96
N PHE A 33 12.45 2.41 -11.63
CA PHE A 33 12.35 1.77 -12.94
C PHE A 33 11.79 2.75 -13.96
N GLN A 34 12.09 2.51 -15.24
CA GLN A 34 11.54 3.35 -16.31
C GLN A 34 10.03 3.10 -16.49
N ASP A 35 9.64 1.84 -16.40
CA ASP A 35 8.25 1.42 -16.54
C ASP A 35 7.86 0.54 -15.37
N GLY A 36 6.57 0.52 -15.05
CA GLY A 36 6.03 -0.38 -14.06
C GLY A 36 6.27 0.01 -12.62
N ASN A 37 6.74 1.24 -12.35
CA ASN A 37 6.98 1.70 -10.98
C ASN A 37 5.75 1.56 -10.09
N GLY A 38 4.58 1.99 -10.58
CA GLY A 38 3.35 1.92 -9.82
C GLY A 38 2.94 0.48 -9.52
N ARG A 39 3.07 -0.39 -10.52
CA ARG A 39 2.72 -1.81 -10.36
C ARG A 39 3.64 -2.49 -9.36
N VAL A 40 4.96 -2.29 -9.49
CA VAL A 40 5.94 -2.87 -8.56
C VAL A 40 5.74 -2.31 -7.17
N GLY A 41 5.53 -1.00 -7.03
CA GLY A 41 5.29 -0.38 -5.72
C GLY A 41 4.08 -0.95 -5.01
N ARG A 42 2.98 -1.17 -5.76
CA ARG A 42 1.77 -1.77 -5.18
C ARG A 42 1.98 -3.23 -4.79
N MET A 43 2.77 -3.99 -5.55
CA MET A 43 3.11 -5.37 -5.20
C MET A 43 3.96 -5.42 -3.93
N ILE A 44 4.93 -4.52 -3.79
CA ILE A 44 5.76 -4.43 -2.59
C ILE A 44 4.87 -4.09 -1.39
N LEU A 45 3.95 -3.14 -1.54
CA LEU A 45 3.04 -2.76 -0.47
C LEU A 45 2.20 -3.96 -0.01
N LEU A 46 1.69 -4.75 -0.95
CA LEU A 46 0.92 -5.95 -0.61
C LEU A 46 1.77 -6.94 0.20
N LYS A 47 2.99 -7.21 -0.27
CA LYS A 47 3.88 -8.13 0.44
C LYS A 47 4.21 -7.61 1.84
N GLN A 48 4.46 -6.32 1.97
CA GLN A 48 4.77 -5.71 3.27
C GLN A 48 3.58 -5.83 4.23
N CYS A 49 2.36 -5.64 3.73
CA CYS A 49 1.17 -5.83 4.55
C CYS A 49 1.08 -7.26 5.06
N LEU A 50 1.29 -8.24 4.18
CA LEU A 50 1.23 -9.64 4.56
C LEU A 50 2.32 -10.00 5.58
N ASP A 51 3.54 -9.51 5.38
CA ASP A 51 4.66 -9.78 6.28
C ASP A 51 4.45 -9.15 7.65
N ALA A 52 3.78 -8.01 7.71
CA ALA A 52 3.53 -7.28 8.97
C ALA A 52 2.21 -7.68 9.63
N ASN A 53 1.47 -8.63 9.07
CA ASN A 53 0.15 -9.05 9.55
C ASN A 53 -0.86 -7.89 9.57
N ILE A 54 -0.74 -7.02 8.57
CA ILE A 54 -1.66 -5.89 8.36
C ILE A 54 -2.60 -6.28 7.23
N THR A 55 -3.87 -5.91 7.34
CA THR A 55 -4.85 -6.14 6.29
C THR A 55 -4.33 -5.58 4.96
N PRO A 56 -4.33 -6.38 3.88
CA PRO A 56 -3.81 -5.92 2.60
C PRO A 56 -4.49 -4.67 2.08
N VAL A 57 -3.68 -3.79 1.46
CA VAL A 57 -4.17 -2.63 0.72
C VAL A 57 -4.09 -3.01 -0.76
N ILE A 58 -5.24 -3.22 -1.37
CA ILE A 58 -5.36 -3.55 -2.79
C ILE A 58 -6.12 -2.42 -3.46
N ILE A 59 -5.47 -1.73 -4.37
CA ILE A 59 -6.06 -0.57 -5.04
C ILE A 59 -6.85 -1.07 -6.23
N ARG A 60 -8.19 -0.97 -6.12
CA ARG A 60 -9.09 -1.40 -7.18
C ARG A 60 -8.97 -0.47 -8.39
N ASP A 61 -9.14 -1.02 -9.59
CA ASP A 61 -9.05 -0.25 -10.83
C ASP A 61 -9.98 0.96 -10.83
N GLU A 62 -11.20 0.81 -10.30
CA GLU A 62 -12.18 1.89 -10.23
C GLU A 62 -11.71 3.06 -9.35
N ASN A 63 -10.73 2.83 -8.48
CA ASN A 63 -10.22 3.83 -7.54
C ASN A 63 -8.83 4.34 -7.90
N LYS A 64 -8.26 3.91 -9.04
CA LYS A 64 -6.90 4.30 -9.41
C LYS A 64 -6.74 5.81 -9.60
N ILE A 65 -7.73 6.48 -10.14
CA ILE A 65 -7.67 7.93 -10.34
C ILE A 65 -7.59 8.66 -8.98
N LYS A 66 -8.39 8.22 -8.02
CA LYS A 66 -8.34 8.76 -6.66
C LYS A 66 -6.98 8.51 -6.02
N TYR A 67 -6.46 7.29 -6.18
CA TYR A 67 -5.16 6.92 -5.65
C TYR A 67 -4.06 7.85 -6.17
N TYR A 68 -4.00 8.07 -7.48
CA TYR A 68 -2.98 8.94 -8.05
C TYR A 68 -3.13 10.38 -7.57
N ARG A 69 -4.35 10.85 -7.38
CA ARG A 69 -4.61 12.19 -6.85
C ARG A 69 -4.07 12.33 -5.42
N TYR A 70 -4.36 11.37 -4.57
CA TYR A 70 -3.91 11.40 -3.17
C TYR A 70 -2.40 11.20 -3.07
N LEU A 71 -1.83 10.33 -3.91
CA LEU A 71 -0.40 10.14 -3.97
C LEU A 71 0.32 11.42 -4.39
N SER A 72 -0.22 12.12 -5.39
CA SER A 72 0.33 13.39 -5.85
C SER A 72 0.28 14.46 -4.74
N ALA A 73 -0.80 14.51 -3.98
CA ALA A 73 -0.90 15.44 -2.86
C ALA A 73 0.15 15.13 -1.79
N ALA A 74 0.40 13.86 -1.52
CA ALA A 74 1.44 13.46 -0.57
C ALA A 74 2.83 13.84 -1.08
N GLN A 75 3.09 13.66 -2.38
CA GLN A 75 4.39 13.95 -2.98
C GLN A 75 4.67 15.44 -3.08
N ASN A 76 3.65 16.23 -3.46
CA ASN A 76 3.85 17.65 -3.79
C ASN A 76 3.57 18.59 -2.63
N LYS A 77 2.65 18.23 -1.74
CA LYS A 77 2.19 19.09 -0.66
C LYS A 77 2.47 18.54 0.72
N HIS A 78 3.10 17.37 0.79
CA HIS A 78 3.33 16.65 2.05
C HIS A 78 2.06 16.44 2.87
N ASP A 79 0.92 16.30 2.18
CA ASP A 79 -0.36 16.02 2.81
C ASP A 79 -0.67 14.54 2.66
N TYR A 80 -0.46 13.79 3.73
CA TYR A 80 -0.61 12.34 3.73
C TYR A 80 -1.98 11.86 4.19
N ALA A 81 -2.76 12.70 4.85
CA ALA A 81 -4.02 12.30 5.43
C ALA A 81 -5.00 11.70 4.41
N PRO A 82 -5.21 12.31 3.22
CA PRO A 82 -6.10 11.71 2.24
C PRO A 82 -5.65 10.33 1.76
N LEU A 83 -4.34 10.14 1.62
CA LEU A 83 -3.80 8.85 1.19
C LEU A 83 -4.00 7.78 2.26
N ILE A 84 -3.77 8.13 3.52
CA ILE A 84 -4.00 7.23 4.66
C ILE A 84 -5.47 6.82 4.72
N ASP A 85 -6.38 7.78 4.65
CA ASP A 85 -7.81 7.51 4.68
C ASP A 85 -8.24 6.62 3.51
N PHE A 86 -7.69 6.87 2.33
CA PHE A 86 -7.98 6.07 1.15
C PHE A 86 -7.52 4.62 1.34
N PHE A 87 -6.32 4.41 1.86
CA PHE A 87 -5.79 3.07 2.09
C PHE A 87 -6.61 2.33 3.14
N GLU A 88 -7.04 3.00 4.19
CA GLU A 88 -7.90 2.40 5.19
C GLU A 88 -9.27 2.01 4.61
N SER A 89 -9.81 2.81 3.68
CA SER A 89 -11.03 2.48 2.97
C SER A 89 -10.87 1.21 2.13
N GLU A 90 -9.75 1.07 1.44
CA GLU A 90 -9.49 -0.12 0.63
C GLU A 90 -9.29 -1.36 1.52
N GLN A 91 -8.64 -1.20 2.67
CA GLN A 91 -8.52 -2.28 3.65
C GLN A 91 -9.90 -2.73 4.16
N LYS A 92 -10.77 -1.77 4.45
CA LYS A 92 -12.13 -2.07 4.92
C LYS A 92 -12.92 -2.84 3.87
N TRP A 93 -12.81 -2.41 2.61
CA TRP A 93 -13.47 -3.10 1.51
C TRP A 93 -12.97 -4.56 1.42
N TYR A 94 -11.66 -4.75 1.52
CA TYR A 94 -11.06 -6.09 1.49
C TYR A 94 -11.62 -6.97 2.61
N GLN A 95 -11.66 -6.44 3.83
CA GLN A 95 -12.17 -7.18 4.98
C GLN A 95 -13.64 -7.55 4.82
N GLU A 96 -14.45 -6.64 4.30
CA GLU A 96 -15.91 -6.84 4.21
C GLU A 96 -16.32 -7.67 3.02
N LYS A 97 -15.57 -7.62 1.91
CA LYS A 97 -15.97 -8.24 0.65
C LYS A 97 -15.14 -9.44 0.23
N VAL A 98 -13.83 -9.41 0.48
CA VAL A 98 -12.93 -10.45 -0.02
C VAL A 98 -12.76 -11.57 0.99
N ILE A 99 -12.49 -11.24 2.25
CA ILE A 99 -12.26 -12.26 3.28
C ILE A 99 -13.47 -13.19 3.45
N PRO A 100 -14.71 -12.68 3.54
CA PRO A 100 -15.87 -13.58 3.64
C PRO A 100 -16.00 -14.52 2.45
N MET A 101 -15.66 -14.06 1.24
CA MET A 101 -15.70 -14.92 0.03
C MET A 101 -14.70 -16.07 0.15
N ILE A 102 -13.52 -15.83 0.70
CA ILE A 102 -12.50 -16.86 0.88
C ILE A 102 -12.98 -17.91 1.88
N PHE A 103 -13.55 -17.48 3.01
CA PHE A 103 -14.09 -18.41 4.01
C PHE A 103 -15.24 -19.23 3.46
N ASP A 104 -16.16 -18.63 2.71
CA ASP A 104 -17.27 -19.35 2.10
C ASP A 104 -16.75 -20.41 1.13
N TYR A 105 -15.71 -20.09 0.37
CA TYR A 105 -15.09 -21.04 -0.55
C TYR A 105 -14.49 -22.24 0.21
N ASP A 106 -13.80 -21.99 1.32
CA ASP A 106 -13.19 -23.04 2.12
C ASP A 106 -14.24 -23.96 2.74
N GLU A 107 -15.40 -23.44 3.16
CA GLU A 107 -16.49 -24.23 3.71
C GLU A 107 -17.10 -25.17 2.68
N LEU A 108 -17.04 -24.81 1.40
CA LEU A 108 -17.59 -25.63 0.31
C LEU A 108 -16.67 -26.81 -0.05
N GLN A 109 -15.43 -26.81 0.41
CA GLN A 109 -14.47 -27.86 0.16
C GLN A 109 -14.41 -28.85 1.32
#